data_50f7661e114b53e558fa3c0b76edead0
#
_entry.id   50f7661e114b53e558fa3c0b76edead0
#
_cell.length_a   1.000
_cell.length_b   1.000
_cell.length_c   1.000
_cell.angle_alpha   90.00
_cell.angle_beta   90.00
_cell.angle_gamma   90.00
#
_symmetry.space_group_name_H-M   'P 1'
#
loop_
_entity.id
_entity.type
_entity.pdbx_description
1 polymer ?
#
loop_
_entity_poly.entity_id
_entity_poly.type
_entity_poly.pdbx_seq_one_letter_code
_entity_poly.pdbx_strand_id
1 'polypeptide(L)'
;MNILGGFTFRNLGAFAVACAIAFAASPALAARHHRAKPAAEASEESAESGSTETLKGPYQEACVIEPTTGTVVFAKNEHQPWPTASLAKMMLMEIVAEKIDDGSLKLTDQIPTSEKAAKMGGSQVYLKPGESFSVDDTMKAIVVHSANDSSVAMAEYIAGSTEAFVLMMNAEAEKLGMKDTHYYSVHGLPPANGQQADVASAYDQALLARALVKHPQILEWSAITTAPFRAGTFELRNTNHLVFGYNGCDGLKTGFYYKAGFNVVATAHRAGLRLIAVVLGSPRKGENFRSAGEMMSVGFAQYEMKAIAKKGSAANVSVAVTDGSASKVVPVWGDDAAVFMKRGDEKVAYKINYEVPATLAAPIKAGQKIGSAEVIVGGQTTSTIALVAPSEVVAKKANVVDRVLSRF
;
A
#
# COMPACT_ATOMS: atom_id res chain seq x y z
N MET A 1 -22.97 -61.77 -36.11
CA MET A 1 -23.26 -61.15 -37.42
C MET A 1 -22.40 -59.93 -37.47
N ASN A 2 -21.10 -60.08 -37.89
CA ASN A 2 -20.46 -59.75 -39.18
C ASN A 2 -21.04 -58.44 -39.76
N ILE A 3 -20.23 -57.43 -40.06
CA ILE A 3 -19.24 -57.23 -41.15
C ILE A 3 -18.43 -55.96 -40.77
N LEU A 4 -17.15 -55.91 -40.60
CA LEU A 4 -15.93 -55.82 -41.42
C LEU A 4 -15.94 -54.83 -42.60
N GLY A 5 -14.96 -53.95 -42.62
CA GLY A 5 -14.49 -53.13 -43.73
C GLY A 5 -13.64 -51.96 -43.21
N GLY A 6 -12.43 -51.88 -43.17
CA GLY A 6 -11.20 -52.35 -43.75
C GLY A 6 -10.85 -51.64 -45.07
N PHE A 7 -10.05 -50.52 -45.06
CA PHE A 7 -9.26 -50.10 -46.21
C PHE A 7 -7.90 -49.51 -45.79
N THR A 8 -6.90 -50.01 -46.46
CA THR A 8 -5.44 -49.86 -46.27
C THR A 8 -4.82 -48.92 -47.31
N PHE A 9 -3.70 -48.28 -46.90
CA PHE A 9 -2.49 -47.88 -47.64
C PHE A 9 -2.53 -47.09 -48.96
N ARG A 10 -1.71 -46.03 -49.04
CA ARG A 10 -0.44 -45.96 -49.84
C ARG A 10 0.12 -44.53 -49.89
N ASN A 11 1.26 -44.29 -49.33
CA ASN A 11 2.63 -44.08 -49.83
C ASN A 11 2.91 -42.97 -50.88
N LEU A 12 4.02 -42.27 -50.59
CA LEU A 12 5.11 -41.72 -51.40
C LEU A 12 4.99 -40.26 -51.92
N GLY A 13 6.06 -39.53 -51.64
CA GLY A 13 6.55 -38.46 -52.49
C GLY A 13 7.50 -37.48 -51.76
N ALA A 14 8.76 -37.86 -51.63
CA ALA A 14 9.86 -36.98 -51.28
C ALA A 14 10.26 -36.09 -52.48
N PHE A 15 10.57 -34.82 -52.26
CA PHE A 15 11.44 -34.04 -53.12
C PHE A 15 12.32 -33.13 -52.29
N ALA A 16 13.60 -33.46 -52.28
CA ALA A 16 14.71 -32.65 -51.88
C ALA A 16 15.17 -31.79 -53.05
N VAL A 17 15.35 -30.49 -52.85
CA VAL A 17 16.13 -29.65 -53.77
C VAL A 17 17.16 -28.91 -52.91
N ALA A 18 18.41 -29.33 -53.06
CA ALA A 18 19.60 -28.65 -52.61
C ALA A 18 20.02 -27.65 -53.70
N CYS A 19 20.28 -26.40 -53.35
CA CYS A 19 21.08 -25.50 -54.18
C CYS A 19 22.19 -24.91 -53.32
N ALA A 20 23.40 -25.40 -53.57
CA ALA A 20 24.64 -24.79 -53.17
C ALA A 20 25.07 -23.77 -54.23
N ILE A 21 25.43 -22.57 -53.84
CA ILE A 21 26.23 -21.66 -54.67
C ILE A 21 27.31 -20.98 -53.82
N ALA A 22 28.48 -21.04 -54.38
CA ALA A 22 29.83 -20.82 -53.99
C ALA A 22 30.23 -19.45 -53.43
N PHE A 23 31.34 -19.54 -52.70
CA PHE A 23 32.25 -18.47 -52.26
C PHE A 23 32.78 -17.59 -53.41
N ALA A 24 32.84 -16.29 -53.17
CA ALA A 24 33.84 -15.41 -53.79
C ALA A 24 34.37 -14.43 -52.76
N ALA A 25 35.64 -14.59 -52.44
CA ALA A 25 36.41 -13.65 -51.63
C ALA A 25 37.08 -12.61 -52.56
N SER A 26 37.12 -11.36 -52.15
CA SER A 26 38.14 -10.39 -52.56
C SER A 26 38.16 -9.13 -51.65
N PRO A 27 39.25 -8.30 -51.65
CA PRO A 27 39.91 -7.97 -50.40
C PRO A 27 39.73 -6.49 -49.96
N ALA A 28 40.29 -6.25 -48.79
CA ALA A 28 40.33 -5.04 -47.98
C ALA A 28 40.65 -3.72 -48.69
N LEU A 29 39.93 -2.67 -48.32
CA LEU A 29 40.45 -1.31 -48.37
C LEU A 29 40.18 -0.62 -46.99
N ALA A 30 41.25 -0.28 -46.31
CA ALA A 30 41.19 0.39 -45.02
C ALA A 30 40.79 1.85 -45.16
N ALA A 31 39.67 2.25 -44.56
CA ALA A 31 39.33 3.65 -44.32
C ALA A 31 39.25 3.89 -42.82
N ARG A 32 40.20 4.68 -42.30
CA ARG A 32 40.16 5.20 -40.92
C ARG A 32 39.00 6.19 -40.80
N HIS A 33 37.96 5.84 -40.08
CA HIS A 33 36.98 6.79 -39.61
C HIS A 33 37.18 6.99 -38.10
N HIS A 34 37.39 8.23 -37.74
CA HIS A 34 37.42 8.73 -36.36
C HIS A 34 36.08 8.37 -35.69
N ARG A 35 36.15 7.49 -34.70
CA ARG A 35 35.03 7.09 -33.86
C ARG A 35 34.79 8.20 -32.84
N ALA A 36 33.74 8.98 -33.02
CA ALA A 36 33.20 9.86 -31.99
C ALA A 36 32.79 9.00 -30.77
N LYS A 37 33.22 9.42 -29.60
CA LYS A 37 32.93 8.82 -28.30
C LYS A 37 31.43 9.02 -28.02
N PRO A 38 30.63 7.98 -27.71
CA PRO A 38 29.26 8.19 -27.25
C PRO A 38 29.30 8.94 -25.91
N ALA A 39 28.38 9.88 -25.74
CA ALA A 39 28.13 10.56 -24.49
C ALA A 39 27.82 9.53 -23.41
N ALA A 40 28.39 9.72 -22.21
CA ALA A 40 28.15 8.91 -21.04
C ALA A 40 26.66 8.99 -20.70
N GLU A 41 25.96 7.87 -20.75
CA GLU A 41 24.71 7.68 -20.03
C GLU A 41 25.02 7.91 -18.54
N ALA A 42 24.31 8.86 -17.95
CA ALA A 42 24.33 9.06 -16.51
C ALA A 42 23.73 7.80 -15.87
N SER A 43 24.60 6.97 -15.31
CA SER A 43 24.20 5.91 -14.39
C SER A 43 23.51 6.60 -13.21
N GLU A 44 22.24 6.29 -13.00
CA GLU A 44 21.57 6.57 -11.73
C GLU A 44 22.36 5.85 -10.63
N GLU A 45 23.11 6.64 -9.91
CA GLU A 45 23.83 6.22 -8.72
C GLU A 45 22.78 5.91 -7.66
N SER A 46 22.45 4.62 -7.51
CA SER A 46 21.68 4.13 -6.39
C SER A 46 22.41 4.52 -5.11
N ALA A 47 21.74 5.33 -4.28
CA ALA A 47 22.25 5.75 -2.99
C ALA A 47 22.69 4.50 -2.19
N GLU A 48 24.00 4.34 -2.01
CA GLU A 48 24.58 3.33 -1.13
C GLU A 48 24.08 3.54 0.29
N SER A 49 23.18 2.65 0.74
CA SER A 49 22.75 2.59 2.12
C SER A 49 23.82 1.88 2.94
N GLY A 50 24.49 2.61 3.80
CA GLY A 50 25.42 2.03 4.78
C GLY A 50 24.69 1.05 5.72
N SER A 51 25.27 -0.14 5.92
CA SER A 51 24.93 -1.23 6.86
C SER A 51 24.03 -2.37 6.36
N THR A 52 24.12 -2.78 5.11
CA THR A 52 23.34 -3.90 4.55
C THR A 52 23.78 -5.30 5.03
N GLU A 53 24.92 -5.49 5.65
CA GLU A 53 25.40 -6.83 6.05
C GLU A 53 24.64 -7.48 7.19
N THR A 54 24.03 -6.70 8.09
CA THR A 54 23.32 -7.20 9.28
C THR A 54 21.90 -7.69 8.99
N LEU A 55 21.34 -7.34 7.83
CA LEU A 55 19.94 -7.64 7.47
C LEU A 55 19.80 -8.83 6.50
N LYS A 56 20.87 -9.57 6.26
CA LYS A 56 20.84 -10.82 5.47
C LYS A 56 20.02 -11.87 6.22
N GLY A 57 19.00 -12.42 5.59
CA GLY A 57 18.15 -13.44 6.17
C GLY A 57 17.69 -14.47 5.13
N PRO A 58 17.16 -15.61 5.59
CA PRO A 58 16.69 -16.69 4.72
C PRO A 58 15.30 -16.36 4.15
N TYR A 59 15.21 -15.31 3.36
CA TYR A 59 14.02 -14.89 2.61
C TYR A 59 14.41 -14.56 1.18
N GLN A 60 13.45 -14.59 0.26
CA GLN A 60 13.70 -14.29 -1.15
C GLN A 60 13.74 -12.79 -1.39
N GLU A 61 12.75 -12.07 -0.84
CA GLU A 61 12.58 -10.64 -1.02
C GLU A 61 12.26 -9.97 0.30
N ALA A 62 12.65 -8.70 0.39
CA ALA A 62 12.21 -7.83 1.48
C ALA A 62 12.20 -6.36 1.06
N CYS A 63 11.32 -5.60 1.70
CA CYS A 63 11.26 -4.15 1.59
C CYS A 63 10.83 -3.54 2.92
N VAL A 64 11.53 -2.51 3.37
CA VAL A 64 11.10 -1.70 4.52
C VAL A 64 10.95 -0.26 4.08
N ILE A 65 9.78 0.32 4.34
CA ILE A 65 9.50 1.72 4.00
C ILE A 65 9.01 2.52 5.21
N GLU A 66 9.25 3.83 5.15
CA GLU A 66 8.52 4.82 5.95
C GLU A 66 7.28 5.26 5.13
N PRO A 67 6.04 5.02 5.61
CA PRO A 67 4.85 5.15 4.76
C PRO A 67 4.45 6.59 4.43
N THR A 68 4.82 7.59 5.23
CA THR A 68 4.44 8.99 4.97
C THR A 68 5.14 9.52 3.73
N THR A 69 6.45 9.33 3.64
CA THR A 69 7.27 9.78 2.51
C THR A 69 7.38 8.74 1.39
N GLY A 70 7.16 7.45 1.70
CA GLY A 70 7.43 6.33 0.80
C GLY A 70 8.93 5.98 0.72
N THR A 71 9.76 6.55 1.59
CA THR A 71 11.20 6.31 1.57
C THR A 71 11.51 4.85 1.88
N VAL A 72 12.27 4.20 0.99
CA VAL A 72 12.78 2.85 1.20
C VAL A 72 13.95 2.89 2.18
N VAL A 73 13.79 2.20 3.31
CA VAL A 73 14.80 2.09 4.39
C VAL A 73 15.73 0.91 4.13
N PHE A 74 15.17 -0.18 3.61
CA PHE A 74 15.87 -1.39 3.24
C PHE A 74 15.15 -2.09 2.09
N ALA A 75 15.92 -2.66 1.16
CA ALA A 75 15.40 -3.43 0.05
C ALA A 75 16.31 -4.63 -0.29
N LYS A 76 15.71 -5.73 -0.73
CA LYS A 76 16.37 -6.91 -1.28
C LYS A 76 15.45 -7.56 -2.29
N ASN A 77 15.85 -7.58 -3.56
CA ASN A 77 15.07 -8.14 -4.67
C ASN A 77 13.62 -7.62 -4.71
N GLU A 78 13.41 -6.39 -4.27
CA GLU A 78 12.10 -5.79 -3.93
C GLU A 78 11.12 -5.70 -5.08
N HIS A 79 11.60 -5.80 -6.32
CA HIS A 79 10.79 -5.76 -7.55
C HIS A 79 10.59 -7.13 -8.22
N GLN A 80 11.02 -8.21 -7.59
CA GLN A 80 10.81 -9.53 -8.14
C GLN A 80 9.39 -10.05 -7.80
N PRO A 81 8.53 -10.44 -8.78
CA PRO A 81 7.23 -11.00 -8.46
C PRO A 81 7.35 -12.32 -7.69
N TRP A 82 6.69 -12.41 -6.55
CA TRP A 82 6.67 -13.59 -5.68
C TRP A 82 5.24 -14.02 -5.37
N PRO A 83 4.95 -15.32 -5.19
CA PRO A 83 3.62 -15.77 -4.80
C PRO A 83 3.19 -15.20 -3.45
N THR A 84 2.07 -14.48 -3.46
CA THR A 84 1.58 -13.74 -2.29
C THR A 84 1.00 -14.62 -1.19
N ALA A 85 0.45 -15.78 -1.56
CA ALA A 85 -0.44 -16.54 -0.68
C ALA A 85 -1.52 -15.60 -0.10
N SER A 86 -1.93 -15.78 1.16
CA SER A 86 -2.98 -14.96 1.79
C SER A 86 -2.65 -13.46 1.95
N LEU A 87 -1.48 -12.98 1.50
CA LEU A 87 -1.27 -11.54 1.37
C LEU A 87 -2.17 -10.92 0.30
N ALA A 88 -2.66 -11.70 -0.68
CA ALA A 88 -3.66 -11.25 -1.65
C ALA A 88 -4.90 -10.62 -0.98
N LYS A 89 -5.27 -11.07 0.23
CA LYS A 89 -6.37 -10.48 1.00
C LYS A 89 -6.14 -9.03 1.43
N MET A 90 -4.90 -8.54 1.40
CA MET A 90 -4.63 -7.13 1.68
C MET A 90 -5.28 -6.22 0.65
N MET A 91 -5.33 -6.63 -0.63
CA MET A 91 -6.04 -5.88 -1.65
C MET A 91 -7.57 -5.90 -1.43
N LEU A 92 -8.13 -7.02 -0.96
CA LEU A 92 -9.53 -7.05 -0.53
C LEU A 92 -9.75 -6.09 0.66
N MET A 93 -8.84 -6.07 1.63
CA MET A 93 -8.91 -5.16 2.78
C MET A 93 -8.92 -3.70 2.33
N GLU A 94 -8.09 -3.31 1.36
CA GLU A 94 -8.02 -1.96 0.81
C GLU A 94 -9.33 -1.54 0.16
N ILE A 95 -9.86 -2.36 -0.76
CA ILE A 95 -11.13 -2.07 -1.45
C ILE A 95 -12.29 -1.94 -0.45
N VAL A 96 -12.32 -2.79 0.59
CA VAL A 96 -13.35 -2.71 1.65
C VAL A 96 -13.19 -1.44 2.46
N ALA A 97 -11.95 -1.06 2.82
CA ALA A 97 -11.68 0.16 3.59
C ALA A 97 -12.08 1.42 2.82
N GLU A 98 -11.74 1.53 1.53
CA GLU A 98 -12.18 2.63 0.68
C GLU A 98 -13.72 2.76 0.65
N LYS A 99 -14.43 1.63 0.54
CA LYS A 99 -15.91 1.61 0.54
C LYS A 99 -16.52 1.97 1.89
N ILE A 100 -15.84 1.70 2.98
CA ILE A 100 -16.28 2.15 4.31
C ILE A 100 -16.07 3.66 4.44
N ASP A 101 -14.93 4.16 3.98
CA ASP A 101 -14.56 5.58 4.08
C ASP A 101 -15.45 6.46 3.21
N ASP A 102 -15.86 5.99 2.02
CA ASP A 102 -16.80 6.71 1.13
C ASP A 102 -18.27 6.53 1.52
N GLY A 103 -18.56 5.67 2.51
CA GLY A 103 -19.90 5.42 3.04
C GLY A 103 -20.76 4.48 2.20
N SER A 104 -20.24 3.89 1.14
CA SER A 104 -20.95 2.91 0.29
C SER A 104 -21.10 1.53 0.95
N LEU A 105 -20.29 1.25 1.99
CA LEU A 105 -20.36 0.05 2.82
C LEU A 105 -20.35 0.42 4.29
N LYS A 106 -21.25 -0.17 5.08
CA LYS A 106 -21.33 0.07 6.53
C LYS A 106 -20.84 -1.14 7.30
N LEU A 107 -20.21 -0.92 8.44
CA LEU A 107 -19.75 -2.00 9.34
C LEU A 107 -20.89 -2.95 9.77
N THR A 108 -22.14 -2.47 9.78
CA THR A 108 -23.34 -3.23 10.18
C THR A 108 -24.01 -3.98 9.04
N ASP A 109 -23.61 -3.74 7.79
CA ASP A 109 -24.21 -4.42 6.63
C ASP A 109 -23.99 -5.92 6.75
N GLN A 110 -24.99 -6.72 6.34
CA GLN A 110 -24.98 -8.17 6.52
C GLN A 110 -24.46 -8.85 5.25
N ILE A 111 -23.40 -9.62 5.39
CA ILE A 111 -22.72 -10.35 4.32
C ILE A 111 -23.29 -11.78 4.29
N PRO A 112 -24.10 -12.15 3.28
CA PRO A 112 -24.64 -13.50 3.15
C PRO A 112 -23.56 -14.48 2.71
N THR A 113 -23.65 -15.71 3.21
CA THR A 113 -22.74 -16.79 2.82
C THR A 113 -23.36 -17.62 1.70
N SER A 114 -22.70 -17.66 0.55
CA SER A 114 -23.05 -18.51 -0.59
C SER A 114 -22.59 -19.96 -0.40
N GLU A 115 -23.10 -20.88 -1.22
CA GLU A 115 -22.60 -22.25 -1.34
C GLU A 115 -21.10 -22.29 -1.72
N LYS A 116 -20.63 -21.36 -2.57
CA LYS A 116 -19.24 -21.23 -2.99
C LYS A 116 -18.35 -20.83 -1.81
N ALA A 117 -18.75 -19.80 -1.07
CA ALA A 117 -18.03 -19.33 0.12
C ALA A 117 -17.93 -20.44 1.18
N ALA A 118 -19.04 -21.12 1.50
CA ALA A 118 -19.08 -22.19 2.50
C ALA A 118 -18.21 -23.43 2.15
N LYS A 119 -17.91 -23.64 0.86
CA LYS A 119 -17.06 -24.77 0.39
C LYS A 119 -15.57 -24.43 0.33
N MET A 120 -15.17 -23.21 0.72
CA MET A 120 -13.78 -22.84 0.68
C MET A 120 -12.93 -23.64 1.67
N GLY A 121 -11.73 -24.03 1.21
CA GLY A 121 -10.75 -24.74 2.03
C GLY A 121 -9.67 -23.81 2.61
N GLY A 122 -8.70 -24.40 3.27
CA GLY A 122 -7.60 -23.69 3.91
C GLY A 122 -8.03 -23.01 5.21
N SER A 123 -7.53 -21.80 5.49
CA SER A 123 -7.97 -21.04 6.66
C SER A 123 -9.41 -20.58 6.49
N GLN A 124 -10.28 -20.86 7.47
CA GLN A 124 -11.71 -20.61 7.38
C GLN A 124 -12.34 -20.48 8.78
N VAL A 125 -13.50 -19.86 8.86
CA VAL A 125 -14.33 -19.77 10.06
C VAL A 125 -15.56 -20.67 9.97
N TYR A 126 -15.59 -21.58 8.98
CA TYR A 126 -16.60 -22.58 8.73
C TYR A 126 -18.00 -21.97 8.54
N LEU A 127 -18.09 -20.97 7.66
CA LEU A 127 -19.36 -20.37 7.26
C LEU A 127 -20.28 -21.42 6.65
N LYS A 128 -21.58 -21.35 6.97
CA LYS A 128 -22.61 -22.24 6.42
C LYS A 128 -23.45 -21.49 5.39
N PRO A 129 -23.94 -22.17 4.33
CA PRO A 129 -24.81 -21.54 3.36
C PRO A 129 -26.03 -20.89 4.03
N GLY A 130 -26.31 -19.63 3.67
CA GLY A 130 -27.42 -18.86 4.23
C GLY A 130 -27.12 -18.17 5.57
N GLU A 131 -25.98 -18.43 6.24
CA GLU A 131 -25.56 -17.60 7.36
C GLU A 131 -25.18 -16.19 6.87
N SER A 132 -25.36 -15.20 7.72
CA SER A 132 -24.92 -13.83 7.47
C SER A 132 -24.17 -13.29 8.68
N PHE A 133 -23.12 -12.51 8.42
CA PHE A 133 -22.33 -11.81 9.43
C PHE A 133 -22.18 -10.34 9.03
N SER A 134 -22.00 -9.49 10.02
CA SER A 134 -21.71 -8.07 9.74
C SER A 134 -20.42 -7.91 8.93
N VAL A 135 -20.26 -6.77 8.23
CA VAL A 135 -18.98 -6.39 7.60
C VAL A 135 -17.87 -6.43 8.64
N ASP A 136 -18.12 -5.89 9.84
CA ASP A 136 -17.13 -5.88 10.92
C ASP A 136 -16.68 -7.29 11.34
N ASP A 137 -17.61 -8.21 11.58
CA ASP A 137 -17.27 -9.60 11.93
C ASP A 137 -16.58 -10.33 10.77
N THR A 138 -17.05 -10.12 9.54
CA THR A 138 -16.47 -10.72 8.33
C THR A 138 -15.04 -10.22 8.13
N MET A 139 -14.80 -8.92 8.30
CA MET A 139 -13.46 -8.35 8.19
C MET A 139 -12.53 -8.83 9.31
N LYS A 140 -13.00 -8.94 10.55
CA LYS A 140 -12.23 -9.58 11.62
C LYS A 140 -11.82 -11.01 11.27
N ALA A 141 -12.71 -11.81 10.69
CA ALA A 141 -12.39 -13.15 10.23
C ALA A 141 -11.33 -13.15 9.13
N ILE A 142 -11.38 -12.19 8.18
CA ILE A 142 -10.40 -12.05 7.08
C ILE A 142 -9.05 -11.56 7.60
N VAL A 143 -9.03 -10.51 8.40
CA VAL A 143 -7.80 -9.84 8.85
C VAL A 143 -7.08 -10.66 9.91
N VAL A 144 -7.78 -11.08 10.96
CA VAL A 144 -7.21 -11.75 12.13
C VAL A 144 -6.93 -13.23 11.83
N HIS A 145 -7.93 -13.95 11.32
CA HIS A 145 -7.86 -15.40 11.13
C HIS A 145 -7.48 -15.81 9.69
N SER A 146 -7.44 -14.84 8.77
CA SER A 146 -7.15 -15.08 7.35
C SER A 146 -8.20 -15.94 6.63
N ALA A 147 -9.46 -15.87 7.02
CA ALA A 147 -10.55 -16.73 6.55
C ALA A 147 -10.81 -16.60 5.05
N ASN A 148 -10.75 -17.72 4.32
CA ASN A 148 -10.97 -17.77 2.86
C ASN A 148 -12.46 -17.73 2.52
N ASP A 149 -13.30 -18.42 3.31
CA ASP A 149 -14.76 -18.43 3.19
C ASP A 149 -15.32 -16.99 3.34
N SER A 150 -14.86 -16.26 4.36
CA SER A 150 -15.22 -14.86 4.57
C SER A 150 -14.74 -13.96 3.43
N SER A 151 -13.55 -14.23 2.85
CA SER A 151 -13.04 -13.46 1.71
C SER A 151 -13.89 -13.64 0.45
N VAL A 152 -14.34 -14.87 0.19
CA VAL A 152 -15.25 -15.15 -0.92
C VAL A 152 -16.61 -14.50 -0.71
N ALA A 153 -17.20 -14.63 0.50
CA ALA A 153 -18.50 -14.01 0.82
C ALA A 153 -18.46 -12.47 0.66
N MET A 154 -17.40 -11.83 1.16
CA MET A 154 -17.22 -10.38 1.03
C MET A 154 -17.07 -9.95 -0.43
N ALA A 155 -16.28 -10.67 -1.22
CA ALA A 155 -16.07 -10.36 -2.63
C ALA A 155 -17.37 -10.51 -3.45
N GLU A 156 -18.14 -11.58 -3.20
CA GLU A 156 -19.44 -11.80 -3.83
C GLU A 156 -20.45 -10.71 -3.45
N TYR A 157 -20.47 -10.28 -2.19
CA TYR A 157 -21.34 -9.20 -1.74
C TYR A 157 -21.05 -7.86 -2.44
N ILE A 158 -19.77 -7.51 -2.57
CA ILE A 158 -19.35 -6.22 -3.15
C ILE A 158 -19.49 -6.20 -4.67
N ALA A 159 -19.08 -7.27 -5.35
CA ALA A 159 -18.93 -7.29 -6.81
C ALA A 159 -19.88 -8.28 -7.53
N GLY A 160 -20.72 -9.01 -6.79
CA GLY A 160 -21.60 -10.03 -7.34
C GLY A 160 -20.92 -11.36 -7.67
N SER A 161 -19.59 -11.38 -7.84
CA SER A 161 -18.80 -12.61 -8.02
C SER A 161 -17.34 -12.40 -7.63
N THR A 162 -16.62 -13.47 -7.34
CA THR A 162 -15.18 -13.40 -7.06
C THR A 162 -14.39 -12.97 -8.29
N GLU A 163 -14.82 -13.32 -9.48
CA GLU A 163 -14.20 -12.97 -10.75
C GLU A 163 -14.28 -11.45 -11.00
N ALA A 164 -15.45 -10.85 -10.77
CA ALA A 164 -15.64 -9.41 -10.85
C ALA A 164 -14.81 -8.68 -9.78
N PHE A 165 -14.71 -9.24 -8.58
CA PHE A 165 -13.88 -8.66 -7.53
C PHE A 165 -12.37 -8.70 -7.86
N VAL A 166 -11.89 -9.79 -8.48
CA VAL A 166 -10.50 -9.89 -8.97
C VAL A 166 -10.18 -8.81 -10.00
N LEU A 167 -11.13 -8.46 -10.88
CA LEU A 167 -10.95 -7.32 -11.78
C LEU A 167 -10.78 -6.00 -11.01
N MET A 168 -11.58 -5.79 -9.94
CA MET A 168 -11.40 -4.63 -9.06
C MET A 168 -10.04 -4.63 -8.36
N MET A 169 -9.57 -5.80 -7.88
CA MET A 169 -8.24 -5.92 -7.24
C MET A 169 -7.11 -5.53 -8.19
N ASN A 170 -7.18 -5.95 -9.45
CA ASN A 170 -6.15 -5.59 -10.44
C ASN A 170 -6.23 -4.10 -10.85
N ALA A 171 -7.43 -3.54 -10.97
CA ALA A 171 -7.61 -2.12 -11.24
C ALA A 171 -7.06 -1.25 -10.08
N GLU A 172 -7.28 -1.67 -8.84
CA GLU A 172 -6.74 -0.97 -7.68
C GLU A 172 -5.21 -1.10 -7.60
N ALA A 173 -4.65 -2.27 -7.96
CA ALA A 173 -3.21 -2.44 -8.06
C ALA A 173 -2.58 -1.46 -9.08
N GLU A 174 -3.20 -1.28 -10.25
CA GLU A 174 -2.77 -0.29 -11.25
C GLU A 174 -2.85 1.15 -10.69
N LYS A 175 -3.93 1.52 -10.02
CA LYS A 175 -4.14 2.83 -9.37
C LYS A 175 -3.07 3.11 -8.31
N LEU A 176 -2.67 2.11 -7.53
CA LEU A 176 -1.61 2.20 -6.53
C LEU A 176 -0.20 2.15 -7.12
N GLY A 177 -0.05 1.90 -8.42
CA GLY A 177 1.24 1.80 -9.11
C GLY A 177 1.99 0.49 -8.87
N MET A 178 1.29 -0.59 -8.51
CA MET A 178 1.83 -1.92 -8.22
C MET A 178 2.13 -2.68 -9.53
N LYS A 179 3.28 -2.40 -10.13
CA LYS A 179 3.64 -2.85 -11.48
C LYS A 179 4.04 -4.33 -11.57
N ASP A 180 4.45 -4.91 -10.44
CA ASP A 180 4.92 -6.29 -10.33
C ASP A 180 3.84 -7.20 -9.73
N THR A 181 2.56 -6.78 -9.80
CA THR A 181 1.44 -7.44 -9.12
C THR A 181 0.38 -7.92 -10.11
N HIS A 182 -0.11 -9.13 -9.89
CA HIS A 182 -1.30 -9.63 -10.56
C HIS A 182 -2.08 -10.59 -9.68
N TYR A 183 -3.40 -10.35 -9.55
CA TYR A 183 -4.32 -11.18 -8.77
C TYR A 183 -5.17 -12.05 -9.69
N TYR A 184 -5.37 -13.31 -9.27
CA TYR A 184 -6.23 -14.31 -9.88
C TYR A 184 -7.29 -14.83 -8.91
N SER A 185 -7.14 -14.54 -7.62
CA SER A 185 -8.07 -14.95 -6.58
C SER A 185 -8.23 -13.89 -5.50
N VAL A 186 -9.32 -13.98 -4.74
CA VAL A 186 -9.62 -13.09 -3.59
C VAL A 186 -9.00 -13.60 -2.28
N HIS A 187 -8.29 -14.73 -2.30
CA HIS A 187 -7.88 -15.45 -1.07
C HIS A 187 -6.41 -15.90 -1.05
N GLY A 188 -5.77 -16.06 -2.22
CA GLY A 188 -4.37 -16.46 -2.32
C GLY A 188 -4.10 -17.94 -2.04
N LEU A 189 -5.07 -18.83 -2.23
CA LEU A 189 -4.82 -20.28 -2.17
C LEU A 189 -3.88 -20.72 -3.31
N PRO A 190 -3.16 -21.85 -3.14
CA PRO A 190 -2.38 -22.41 -4.23
C PRO A 190 -3.23 -22.57 -5.49
N PRO A 191 -2.74 -22.18 -6.67
CA PRO A 191 -3.48 -22.34 -7.91
C PRO A 191 -3.70 -23.82 -8.21
N ALA A 192 -4.85 -24.16 -8.80
CA ALA A 192 -5.07 -25.48 -9.35
C ALA A 192 -4.17 -25.73 -10.56
N ASN A 193 -4.03 -26.98 -11.00
CA ASN A 193 -3.22 -27.35 -12.16
C ASN A 193 -3.64 -26.52 -13.38
N GLY A 194 -2.68 -25.84 -14.00
CA GLY A 194 -2.89 -24.98 -15.17
C GLY A 194 -3.36 -23.55 -14.86
N GLN A 195 -3.58 -23.22 -13.58
CA GLN A 195 -3.89 -21.85 -13.15
C GLN A 195 -2.62 -21.11 -12.69
N GLN A 196 -2.69 -19.78 -12.71
CA GLN A 196 -1.62 -18.92 -12.20
C GLN A 196 -1.84 -18.57 -10.73
N ALA A 197 -0.74 -18.31 -10.03
CA ALA A 197 -0.77 -17.85 -8.65
C ALA A 197 -0.93 -16.33 -8.58
N ASP A 198 -1.56 -15.83 -7.52
CA ASP A 198 -1.47 -14.42 -7.16
C ASP A 198 -0.01 -14.08 -6.87
N VAL A 199 0.50 -13.03 -7.51
CA VAL A 199 1.88 -12.58 -7.37
C VAL A 199 1.95 -11.09 -7.07
N ALA A 200 2.96 -10.69 -6.30
CA ALA A 200 3.34 -9.30 -6.09
C ALA A 200 4.79 -9.24 -5.63
N SER A 201 5.48 -8.15 -5.92
CA SER A 201 6.81 -7.89 -5.37
C SER A 201 6.74 -7.38 -3.92
N ALA A 202 7.87 -7.41 -3.20
CA ALA A 202 7.93 -6.86 -1.85
C ALA A 202 7.68 -5.34 -1.85
N TYR A 203 8.12 -4.62 -2.87
CA TYR A 203 7.85 -3.20 -3.02
C TYR A 203 6.36 -2.92 -3.24
N ASP A 204 5.69 -3.66 -4.12
CA ASP A 204 4.27 -3.51 -4.35
C ASP A 204 3.43 -3.83 -3.11
N GLN A 205 3.82 -4.86 -2.34
CA GLN A 205 3.18 -5.14 -1.05
C GLN A 205 3.41 -4.00 -0.04
N ALA A 206 4.55 -3.32 -0.11
CA ALA A 206 4.81 -2.14 0.73
C ALA A 206 3.95 -0.93 0.28
N LEU A 207 3.73 -0.73 -1.04
CA LEU A 207 2.81 0.29 -1.56
C LEU A 207 1.37 0.03 -1.08
N LEU A 208 0.88 -1.20 -1.17
CA LEU A 208 -0.44 -1.58 -0.69
C LEU A 208 -0.56 -1.39 0.83
N ALA A 209 0.45 -1.78 1.59
CA ALA A 209 0.49 -1.56 3.04
C ALA A 209 0.50 -0.06 3.39
N ARG A 210 1.17 0.77 2.58
CA ARG A 210 1.17 2.23 2.72
C ARG A 210 -0.23 2.84 2.52
N ALA A 211 -1.05 2.27 1.65
CA ALA A 211 -2.45 2.65 1.49
C ALA A 211 -3.25 2.21 2.73
N LEU A 212 -3.17 0.94 3.10
CA LEU A 212 -3.90 0.34 4.22
C LEU A 212 -3.68 1.03 5.56
N VAL A 213 -2.46 1.48 5.88
CA VAL A 213 -2.19 2.15 7.17
C VAL A 213 -2.80 3.55 7.29
N LYS A 214 -3.40 4.08 6.23
CA LYS A 214 -4.16 5.34 6.27
C LYS A 214 -5.59 5.14 6.78
N HIS A 215 -6.08 3.90 6.80
CA HIS A 215 -7.41 3.53 7.26
C HIS A 215 -7.34 3.08 8.74
N PRO A 216 -7.79 3.89 9.71
CA PRO A 216 -7.71 3.52 11.13
C PRO A 216 -8.37 2.20 11.45
N GLN A 217 -9.50 1.89 10.79
CA GLN A 217 -10.25 0.66 10.99
C GLN A 217 -9.44 -0.59 10.63
N ILE A 218 -8.56 -0.51 9.61
CA ILE A 218 -7.65 -1.61 9.25
C ILE A 218 -6.65 -1.88 10.37
N LEU A 219 -6.07 -0.82 10.95
CA LEU A 219 -5.12 -0.96 12.06
C LEU A 219 -5.81 -1.50 13.32
N GLU A 220 -7.05 -1.06 13.60
CA GLU A 220 -7.84 -1.61 14.71
C GLU A 220 -8.06 -3.12 14.55
N TRP A 221 -8.49 -3.60 13.39
CA TRP A 221 -8.68 -5.03 13.13
C TRP A 221 -7.36 -5.80 13.15
N SER A 222 -6.31 -5.29 12.52
CA SER A 222 -5.04 -6.01 12.39
C SER A 222 -4.24 -6.10 13.68
N ALA A 223 -4.48 -5.20 14.63
CA ALA A 223 -3.89 -5.24 15.98
C ALA A 223 -4.57 -6.25 16.92
N ILE A 224 -5.75 -6.75 16.58
CA ILE A 224 -6.46 -7.74 17.40
C ILE A 224 -5.63 -9.02 17.49
N THR A 225 -5.30 -9.46 18.70
CA THR A 225 -4.59 -10.72 18.94
C THR A 225 -5.53 -11.93 18.86
N THR A 226 -6.66 -11.84 19.58
CA THR A 226 -7.75 -12.82 19.57
C THR A 226 -9.10 -12.10 19.67
N ALA A 227 -10.13 -12.66 19.03
CA ALA A 227 -11.49 -12.13 19.13
C ALA A 227 -12.52 -13.27 19.10
N PRO A 228 -13.65 -13.12 19.80
CA PRO A 228 -14.75 -14.05 19.65
C PRO A 228 -15.41 -13.90 18.27
N PHE A 229 -15.84 -14.99 17.71
CA PHE A 229 -16.63 -15.05 16.48
C PHE A 229 -17.85 -15.96 16.71
N ARG A 230 -18.94 -15.74 15.96
CA ARG A 230 -20.17 -16.56 16.04
C ARG A 230 -20.66 -16.67 17.49
N ALA A 231 -20.97 -15.52 18.11
CA ALA A 231 -21.41 -15.42 19.51
C ALA A 231 -20.49 -16.17 20.51
N GLY A 232 -19.17 -16.18 20.25
CA GLY A 232 -18.17 -16.78 21.12
C GLY A 232 -17.98 -18.29 20.98
N THR A 233 -18.66 -18.95 20.03
CA THR A 233 -18.47 -20.39 19.78
C THR A 233 -17.23 -20.69 18.92
N PHE A 234 -16.58 -19.66 18.35
CA PHE A 234 -15.34 -19.75 17.61
C PHE A 234 -14.41 -18.61 18.04
N GLU A 235 -13.13 -18.89 18.22
CA GLU A 235 -12.12 -17.88 18.52
C GLU A 235 -11.28 -17.57 17.29
N LEU A 236 -11.25 -16.31 16.86
CA LEU A 236 -10.29 -15.80 15.90
C LEU A 236 -8.95 -15.61 16.59
N ARG A 237 -7.87 -16.09 15.98
CA ARG A 237 -6.51 -15.87 16.46
C ARG A 237 -5.66 -15.26 15.34
N ASN A 238 -4.95 -14.19 15.67
CA ASN A 238 -4.13 -13.51 14.69
C ASN A 238 -2.98 -14.38 14.19
N THR A 239 -2.86 -14.42 12.87
CA THR A 239 -1.79 -15.16 12.19
C THR A 239 -0.46 -14.41 12.18
N ASN A 240 -0.48 -13.08 12.38
CA ASN A 240 0.73 -12.27 12.56
C ASN A 240 1.21 -12.33 14.01
N HIS A 241 2.24 -13.12 14.25
CA HIS A 241 2.76 -13.29 15.62
C HIS A 241 3.44 -12.03 16.18
N LEU A 242 3.81 -11.05 15.36
CA LEU A 242 4.43 -9.82 15.85
C LEU A 242 3.46 -8.97 16.69
N VAL A 243 2.15 -9.03 16.43
CA VAL A 243 1.16 -8.28 17.23
C VAL A 243 1.07 -8.74 18.68
N PHE A 244 1.58 -9.93 19.02
CA PHE A 244 1.58 -10.46 20.40
C PHE A 244 2.73 -9.96 21.26
N GLY A 245 3.80 -9.40 20.67
CA GLY A 245 4.96 -9.07 21.49
C GLY A 245 5.96 -8.10 20.89
N TYR A 246 5.85 -7.75 19.60
CA TYR A 246 6.74 -6.75 19.02
C TYR A 246 6.21 -5.35 19.34
N ASN A 247 6.99 -4.56 20.07
CA ASN A 247 6.59 -3.23 20.54
C ASN A 247 6.10 -2.34 19.41
N GLY A 248 4.88 -1.81 19.55
CA GLY A 248 4.22 -0.91 18.58
C GLY A 248 3.66 -1.60 17.34
N CYS A 249 3.74 -2.93 17.21
CA CYS A 249 3.17 -3.65 16.09
C CYS A 249 1.64 -3.66 16.15
N ASP A 250 1.01 -3.19 15.07
CA ASP A 250 -0.44 -3.08 14.89
C ASP A 250 -0.94 -3.69 13.57
N GLY A 251 -0.14 -4.51 12.93
CA GLY A 251 -0.58 -5.21 11.71
C GLY A 251 0.57 -5.81 10.90
N LEU A 252 0.35 -6.25 9.64
CA LEU A 252 -0.92 -6.27 8.90
C LEU A 252 -1.37 -7.71 8.63
N LYS A 253 -0.59 -8.47 7.80
CA LYS A 253 -1.05 -9.74 7.24
C LYS A 253 0.07 -10.74 7.04
N THR A 254 -0.29 -12.04 7.03
CA THR A 254 0.60 -13.15 6.71
C THR A 254 0.06 -13.94 5.52
N GLY A 255 0.96 -14.67 4.87
CA GLY A 255 0.63 -15.61 3.81
C GLY A 255 1.53 -16.82 3.85
N PHE A 256 0.97 -18.01 3.57
CA PHE A 256 1.74 -19.24 3.46
C PHE A 256 1.05 -20.26 2.56
N TYR A 257 1.79 -20.84 1.69
CA TYR A 257 1.66 -22.18 1.16
C TYR A 257 3.04 -22.66 0.69
N TYR A 258 3.21 -23.96 0.40
CA TYR A 258 4.53 -24.58 0.24
C TYR A 258 5.45 -23.83 -0.75
N LYS A 259 4.96 -23.47 -1.95
CA LYS A 259 5.76 -22.76 -2.97
C LYS A 259 5.99 -21.28 -2.65
N ALA A 260 5.08 -20.63 -1.94
CA ALA A 260 5.21 -19.25 -1.53
C ALA A 260 6.17 -19.05 -0.35
N GLY A 261 6.38 -20.11 0.46
CA GLY A 261 7.07 -19.97 1.72
C GLY A 261 6.26 -19.14 2.74
N PHE A 262 6.90 -18.68 3.79
CA PHE A 262 6.29 -17.87 4.83
C PHE A 262 6.47 -16.38 4.52
N ASN A 263 5.37 -15.71 4.25
CA ASN A 263 5.29 -14.28 3.94
C ASN A 263 4.73 -13.49 5.12
N VAL A 264 5.17 -12.26 5.29
CA VAL A 264 4.58 -11.30 6.23
C VAL A 264 4.72 -9.87 5.70
N VAL A 265 3.65 -9.11 5.88
CA VAL A 265 3.66 -7.64 5.87
C VAL A 265 3.35 -7.21 7.29
N ALA A 266 4.31 -6.55 7.93
CA ALA A 266 4.19 -6.06 9.29
C ALA A 266 4.30 -4.53 9.32
N THR A 267 3.59 -3.90 10.24
CA THR A 267 3.74 -2.47 10.53
C THR A 267 3.84 -2.24 12.03
N ALA A 268 4.64 -1.25 12.40
CA ALA A 268 4.78 -0.83 13.78
C ALA A 268 4.94 0.68 13.86
N HIS A 269 4.44 1.28 14.97
CA HIS A 269 4.52 2.71 15.22
C HIS A 269 5.20 2.97 16.57
N ARG A 270 6.25 3.82 16.59
CA ARG A 270 6.98 4.21 17.79
C ARG A 270 7.40 5.66 17.72
N ALA A 271 7.11 6.43 18.76
CA ALA A 271 7.57 7.82 18.89
C ALA A 271 7.34 8.69 17.62
N GLY A 272 6.16 8.56 17.00
CA GLY A 272 5.79 9.30 15.80
C GLY A 272 6.28 8.69 14.48
N LEU A 273 7.22 7.74 14.50
CA LEU A 273 7.68 7.02 13.32
C LEU A 273 6.89 5.73 13.13
N ARG A 274 6.34 5.51 11.93
CA ARG A 274 5.81 4.23 11.47
C ARG A 274 6.77 3.61 10.47
N LEU A 275 6.96 2.30 10.58
CA LEU A 275 7.67 1.50 9.58
C LEU A 275 6.77 0.37 9.11
N ILE A 276 6.90 0.03 7.84
CA ILE A 276 6.29 -1.15 7.21
C ILE A 276 7.41 -2.06 6.75
N ALA A 277 7.37 -3.33 7.13
CA ALA A 277 8.33 -4.35 6.72
C ALA A 277 7.61 -5.47 5.96
N VAL A 278 8.05 -5.73 4.75
CA VAL A 278 7.62 -6.83 3.91
C VAL A 278 8.74 -7.86 3.85
N VAL A 279 8.41 -9.12 4.10
CA VAL A 279 9.33 -10.28 3.96
C VAL A 279 8.59 -11.38 3.22
N LEU A 280 9.12 -11.79 2.07
CA LEU A 280 8.53 -12.82 1.22
C LEU A 280 9.47 -14.02 1.07
N GLY A 281 8.88 -15.22 0.98
CA GLY A 281 9.61 -16.44 0.67
C GLY A 281 10.53 -16.94 1.75
N SER A 282 10.25 -16.73 3.03
CA SER A 282 11.03 -17.35 4.12
C SER A 282 10.79 -18.87 4.12
N PRO A 283 11.85 -19.69 4.20
CA PRO A 283 11.72 -21.15 4.06
C PRO A 283 11.16 -21.83 5.31
N ARG A 284 11.30 -21.23 6.50
CA ARG A 284 10.87 -21.84 7.77
C ARG A 284 9.92 -20.93 8.53
N LYS A 285 8.97 -21.57 9.22
CA LYS A 285 8.00 -20.88 10.07
C LYS A 285 8.70 -20.02 11.14
N GLY A 286 8.29 -18.78 11.26
CA GLY A 286 8.81 -17.83 12.26
C GLY A 286 10.00 -17.00 11.80
N GLU A 287 10.73 -17.43 10.74
CA GLU A 287 11.84 -16.65 10.19
C GLU A 287 11.38 -15.34 9.56
N ASN A 288 10.22 -15.36 8.89
CA ASN A 288 9.59 -14.15 8.38
C ASN A 288 9.34 -13.11 9.48
N PHE A 289 8.83 -13.53 10.63
CA PHE A 289 8.56 -12.62 11.76
C PHE A 289 9.86 -12.09 12.39
N ARG A 290 10.86 -12.97 12.57
CA ARG A 290 12.16 -12.56 13.09
C ARG A 290 12.80 -11.53 12.16
N SER A 291 12.88 -11.81 10.86
CA SER A 291 13.50 -10.92 9.88
C SER A 291 12.78 -9.58 9.81
N ALA A 292 11.42 -9.56 9.75
CA ALA A 292 10.66 -8.32 9.75
C ALA A 292 10.87 -7.50 11.04
N GLY A 293 10.87 -8.16 12.21
CA GLY A 293 11.13 -7.52 13.49
C GLY A 293 12.54 -6.95 13.62
N GLU A 294 13.56 -7.67 13.15
CA GLU A 294 14.95 -7.20 13.10
C GLU A 294 15.10 -5.98 12.20
N MET A 295 14.55 -6.01 10.97
CA MET A 295 14.60 -4.89 10.03
C MET A 295 13.92 -3.64 10.61
N MET A 296 12.72 -3.79 11.16
CA MET A 296 12.03 -2.67 11.80
C MET A 296 12.81 -2.13 13.01
N SER A 297 13.44 -3.02 13.81
CA SER A 297 14.23 -2.60 14.97
C SER A 297 15.45 -1.79 14.55
N VAL A 298 16.14 -2.20 13.48
CA VAL A 298 17.25 -1.43 12.90
C VAL A 298 16.74 -0.10 12.36
N GLY A 299 15.60 -0.10 11.63
CA GLY A 299 14.99 1.13 11.15
C GLY A 299 14.65 2.11 12.27
N PHE A 300 14.00 1.68 13.35
CA PHE A 300 13.70 2.52 14.51
C PHE A 300 14.95 3.00 15.26
N ALA A 301 16.03 2.25 15.23
CA ALA A 301 17.31 2.67 15.81
C ALA A 301 18.01 3.73 14.97
N GLN A 302 17.93 3.64 13.65
CA GLN A 302 18.65 4.50 12.72
C GLN A 302 17.88 5.75 12.29
N TYR A 303 16.55 5.73 12.33
CA TYR A 303 15.70 6.80 11.80
C TYR A 303 14.79 7.39 12.86
N GLU A 304 14.31 8.58 12.61
CA GLU A 304 13.35 9.30 13.44
C GLU A 304 12.47 10.25 12.63
N MET A 305 11.35 10.65 13.22
CA MET A 305 10.55 11.79 12.76
C MET A 305 10.98 13.01 13.58
N LYS A 306 11.74 13.93 12.97
CA LYS A 306 12.12 15.20 13.60
C LYS A 306 10.96 16.17 13.49
N ALA A 307 10.38 16.54 14.62
CA ALA A 307 9.29 17.51 14.68
C ALA A 307 9.78 18.88 14.19
N ILE A 308 9.02 19.51 13.30
CA ILE A 308 9.27 20.87 12.77
C ILE A 308 8.19 21.86 13.18
N ALA A 309 6.97 21.39 13.40
CA ALA A 309 5.88 22.18 13.98
C ALA A 309 4.91 21.27 14.73
N LYS A 310 4.27 21.82 15.76
CA LYS A 310 3.21 21.13 16.51
C LYS A 310 1.84 21.68 16.13
N LYS A 311 0.83 20.85 16.16
CA LYS A 311 -0.57 21.23 16.03
C LYS A 311 -0.90 22.41 16.94
N GLY A 312 -1.56 23.43 16.41
CA GLY A 312 -1.91 24.65 17.14
C GLY A 312 -0.77 25.68 17.25
N SER A 313 0.47 25.37 16.87
CA SER A 313 1.53 26.38 16.80
C SER A 313 1.33 27.34 15.62
N ALA A 314 1.75 28.60 15.76
CA ALA A 314 1.61 29.60 14.71
C ALA A 314 2.45 29.25 13.47
N ALA A 315 1.87 29.38 12.29
CA ALA A 315 2.60 29.26 11.03
C ALA A 315 3.35 30.58 10.75
N ASN A 316 4.50 30.47 10.06
CA ASN A 316 5.30 31.66 9.71
C ASN A 316 4.77 32.36 8.45
N VAL A 317 3.46 32.61 8.43
CA VAL A 317 2.74 33.29 7.34
C VAL A 317 1.55 34.06 7.93
N SER A 318 1.12 35.15 7.30
CA SER A 318 -0.09 35.89 7.69
C SER A 318 -0.95 36.17 6.47
N VAL A 319 -2.26 36.16 6.66
CA VAL A 319 -3.26 36.43 5.63
C VAL A 319 -4.03 37.69 6.00
N ALA A 320 -4.17 38.63 5.07
CA ALA A 320 -4.97 39.84 5.28
C ALA A 320 -6.47 39.49 5.40
N VAL A 321 -7.20 40.24 6.26
CA VAL A 321 -8.64 40.03 6.43
C VAL A 321 -9.36 41.31 6.05
N THR A 322 -10.33 41.20 5.15
CA THR A 322 -11.27 42.29 4.77
C THR A 322 -12.55 42.17 5.59
N ASP A 323 -13.16 43.30 5.90
CA ASP A 323 -14.42 43.44 6.61
C ASP A 323 -14.46 42.74 7.99
N GLY A 324 -13.30 42.49 8.60
CA GLY A 324 -13.17 41.80 9.86
C GLY A 324 -12.81 42.67 11.05
N SER A 325 -13.08 42.18 12.27
CA SER A 325 -12.66 42.81 13.54
C SER A 325 -11.12 42.82 13.68
N ALA A 326 -10.41 41.96 12.98
CA ALA A 326 -8.94 41.94 12.84
C ALA A 326 -8.59 42.22 11.37
N SER A 327 -7.46 42.91 11.12
CA SER A 327 -6.97 43.20 9.76
C SER A 327 -6.14 42.08 9.15
N LYS A 328 -5.71 41.11 9.97
CA LYS A 328 -4.93 39.92 9.55
C LYS A 328 -5.22 38.75 10.45
N VAL A 329 -4.99 37.55 9.95
CA VAL A 329 -4.97 36.30 10.70
C VAL A 329 -3.62 35.60 10.48
N VAL A 330 -3.00 35.13 11.55
CA VAL A 330 -1.85 34.21 11.49
C VAL A 330 -2.40 32.80 11.69
N PRO A 331 -2.41 31.94 10.66
CA PRO A 331 -2.93 30.59 10.80
C PRO A 331 -2.05 29.76 11.73
N VAL A 332 -2.64 28.70 12.28
CA VAL A 332 -1.93 27.69 13.06
C VAL A 332 -1.90 26.36 12.31
N TRP A 333 -0.92 25.55 12.61
CA TRP A 333 -0.81 24.18 12.08
C TRP A 333 -2.02 23.35 12.54
N GLY A 334 -2.71 22.75 11.60
CA GLY A 334 -3.89 21.92 11.87
C GLY A 334 -3.53 20.52 12.38
N ASP A 335 -2.28 20.10 12.15
CA ASP A 335 -1.72 18.86 12.68
C ASP A 335 -0.21 19.00 12.91
N ASP A 336 0.43 17.98 13.54
CA ASP A 336 1.88 17.94 13.73
C ASP A 336 2.58 17.81 12.38
N ALA A 337 3.70 18.53 12.20
CA ALA A 337 4.58 18.41 11.06
C ALA A 337 5.94 17.88 11.48
N ALA A 338 6.45 16.90 10.74
CA ALA A 338 7.73 16.28 11.01
C ALA A 338 8.44 15.86 9.71
N VAL A 339 9.75 15.70 9.78
CA VAL A 339 10.60 15.22 8.68
C VAL A 339 11.19 13.88 9.05
N PHE A 340 11.06 12.91 8.14
CA PHE A 340 11.75 11.62 8.26
C PHE A 340 13.23 11.78 7.94
N MET A 341 14.11 11.31 8.83
CA MET A 341 15.56 11.46 8.68
C MET A 341 16.35 10.40 9.46
N LYS A 342 17.62 10.22 9.10
CA LYS A 342 18.53 9.43 9.94
C LYS A 342 18.83 10.19 11.24
N ARG A 343 18.91 9.46 12.35
CA ARG A 343 19.29 10.04 13.64
C ARG A 343 20.69 10.64 13.58
N GLY A 344 20.82 11.85 14.10
CA GLY A 344 22.09 12.59 14.10
C GLY A 344 22.46 13.23 12.76
N ASP A 345 21.62 13.11 11.74
CA ASP A 345 21.81 13.86 10.50
C ASP A 345 21.17 15.26 10.64
N GLU A 346 21.95 16.19 11.20
CA GLU A 346 21.50 17.59 11.35
C GLU A 346 21.39 18.35 10.03
N LYS A 347 21.87 17.77 8.92
CA LYS A 347 21.99 18.43 7.62
C LYS A 347 20.81 18.20 6.69
N VAL A 348 19.81 17.43 7.09
CA VAL A 348 18.61 17.26 6.25
C VAL A 348 17.95 18.62 6.09
N ALA A 349 18.18 19.20 4.90
CA ALA A 349 17.55 20.45 4.51
C ALA A 349 16.09 20.17 4.15
N TYR A 350 15.19 20.85 4.83
CA TYR A 350 13.78 20.90 4.45
C TYR A 350 13.36 22.35 4.17
N LYS A 351 12.36 22.49 3.33
CA LYS A 351 11.72 23.78 3.02
C LYS A 351 10.23 23.66 3.32
N ILE A 352 9.63 24.73 3.85
CA ILE A 352 8.19 24.81 4.02
C ILE A 352 7.67 25.81 2.97
N ASN A 353 6.75 25.34 2.14
CA ASN A 353 6.01 26.15 1.19
C ASN A 353 4.61 26.39 1.74
N TYR A 354 4.20 27.67 1.88
CA TYR A 354 2.89 28.05 2.37
C TYR A 354 1.98 28.41 1.21
N GLU A 355 0.89 27.66 1.05
CA GLU A 355 -0.17 27.95 0.10
C GLU A 355 -1.37 28.57 0.82
N VAL A 356 -1.40 29.86 0.87
CA VAL A 356 -2.47 30.64 1.52
C VAL A 356 -3.01 31.72 0.57
N PRO A 357 -4.30 32.10 0.65
CA PRO A 357 -4.83 33.20 -0.13
C PRO A 357 -4.22 34.55 0.31
N ALA A 358 -4.15 35.52 -0.60
CA ALA A 358 -3.64 36.82 -0.27
C ALA A 358 -4.57 37.57 0.74
N THR A 359 -5.87 37.32 0.63
CA THR A 359 -6.91 37.94 1.49
C THR A 359 -8.04 36.97 1.81
N LEU A 360 -8.69 37.16 2.96
CA LEU A 360 -9.91 36.47 3.37
C LEU A 360 -10.96 37.46 3.81
N ALA A 361 -12.22 37.25 3.44
CA ALA A 361 -13.34 38.06 3.94
C ALA A 361 -13.86 37.51 5.28
N ALA A 362 -14.09 38.35 6.26
CA ALA A 362 -14.79 37.98 7.48
C ALA A 362 -16.30 37.72 7.24
N PRO A 363 -16.99 36.87 8.04
CA PRO A 363 -16.47 36.19 9.23
C PRO A 363 -15.65 34.96 8.92
N ILE A 364 -14.61 34.68 9.73
CA ILE A 364 -13.77 33.46 9.70
C ILE A 364 -14.05 32.72 10.98
N LYS A 365 -14.39 31.43 10.88
CA LYS A 365 -14.67 30.58 12.06
C LYS A 365 -13.37 30.05 12.65
N ALA A 366 -13.32 29.84 13.96
CA ALA A 366 -12.23 29.10 14.60
C ALA A 366 -12.13 27.69 13.98
N GLY A 367 -10.89 27.22 13.69
CA GLY A 367 -10.63 25.93 13.02
C GLY A 367 -10.92 25.91 11.52
N GLN A 368 -11.43 26.99 10.92
CA GLN A 368 -11.64 27.08 9.48
C GLN A 368 -10.31 26.95 8.75
N LYS A 369 -10.26 26.06 7.73
CA LYS A 369 -9.09 25.95 6.86
C LYS A 369 -8.82 27.25 6.12
N ILE A 370 -7.60 27.77 6.26
CA ILE A 370 -7.13 29.00 5.61
C ILE A 370 -6.27 28.66 4.38
N GLY A 371 -5.52 27.55 4.45
CA GLY A 371 -4.63 27.14 3.40
C GLY A 371 -3.92 25.86 3.77
N SER A 372 -2.72 25.65 3.23
CA SER A 372 -1.86 24.50 3.53
C SER A 372 -0.40 24.91 3.66
N ALA A 373 0.36 24.02 4.31
CA ALA A 373 1.82 24.07 4.35
C ALA A 373 2.36 22.76 3.79
N GLU A 374 3.20 22.83 2.78
CA GLU A 374 3.93 21.69 2.21
C GLU A 374 5.30 21.59 2.83
N VAL A 375 5.64 20.42 3.33
CA VAL A 375 7.00 20.09 3.78
C VAL A 375 7.74 19.43 2.62
N ILE A 376 8.84 20.03 2.20
CA ILE A 376 9.61 19.63 1.03
C ILE A 376 11.01 19.19 1.50
N VAL A 377 11.39 17.95 1.17
CA VAL A 377 12.71 17.36 1.46
C VAL A 377 13.30 16.85 0.14
N GLY A 378 14.54 17.20 -0.16
CA GLY A 378 15.17 16.78 -1.42
C GLY A 378 14.43 17.22 -2.69
N GLY A 379 13.64 18.31 -2.61
CA GLY A 379 12.84 18.82 -3.73
C GLY A 379 11.48 18.13 -3.91
N GLN A 380 11.13 17.14 -3.07
CA GLN A 380 9.85 16.43 -3.10
C GLN A 380 8.98 16.83 -1.91
N THR A 381 7.67 17.05 -2.14
CA THR A 381 6.70 17.26 -1.07
C THR A 381 6.47 15.97 -0.33
N THR A 382 6.90 15.92 0.95
CA THR A 382 6.77 14.76 1.82
C THR A 382 5.48 14.76 2.63
N SER A 383 4.95 15.94 2.94
CA SER A 383 3.64 16.08 3.59
C SER A 383 2.99 17.43 3.28
N THR A 384 1.66 17.46 3.30
CA THR A 384 0.84 18.67 3.16
C THR A 384 -0.11 18.76 4.35
N ILE A 385 0.04 19.79 5.17
CA ILE A 385 -0.72 19.97 6.40
C ILE A 385 -1.64 21.18 6.26
N ALA A 386 -2.90 21.03 6.68
CA ALA A 386 -3.85 22.13 6.69
C ALA A 386 -3.40 23.23 7.67
N LEU A 387 -3.54 24.47 7.26
CA LEU A 387 -3.43 25.64 8.11
C LEU A 387 -4.83 26.15 8.45
N VAL A 388 -5.09 26.37 9.74
CA VAL A 388 -6.44 26.72 10.23
C VAL A 388 -6.44 28.02 11.03
N ALA A 389 -7.60 28.66 11.11
CA ALA A 389 -7.77 29.86 11.93
C ALA A 389 -7.66 29.50 13.44
N PRO A 390 -6.82 30.20 14.22
CA PRO A 390 -6.68 29.92 15.67
C PRO A 390 -7.91 30.33 16.48
N SER A 391 -8.68 31.32 15.99
CA SER A 391 -9.87 31.86 16.65
C SER A 391 -10.82 32.45 15.62
N GLU A 392 -12.02 32.75 16.04
CA GLU A 392 -13.00 33.43 15.20
C GLU A 392 -12.57 34.90 14.91
N VAL A 393 -12.79 35.35 13.67
CA VAL A 393 -12.72 36.77 13.27
C VAL A 393 -14.11 37.18 12.81
N VAL A 394 -14.80 37.95 13.65
CA VAL A 394 -16.15 38.42 13.35
C VAL A 394 -16.13 39.53 12.30
N ALA A 395 -17.20 39.66 11.52
CA ALA A 395 -17.35 40.78 10.59
C ALA A 395 -17.46 42.11 11.34
N LYS A 396 -16.87 43.17 10.78
CA LYS A 396 -17.09 44.55 11.29
C LYS A 396 -18.57 44.89 11.18
N LYS A 397 -19.12 45.45 12.25
CA LYS A 397 -20.45 46.03 12.17
C LYS A 397 -20.36 47.21 11.19
N ALA A 398 -21.16 47.20 10.14
CA ALA A 398 -21.25 48.35 9.23
C ALA A 398 -21.59 49.60 10.03
N ASN A 399 -20.75 50.62 9.95
CA ASN A 399 -21.05 51.92 10.56
C ASN A 399 -22.33 52.47 9.94
N VAL A 400 -23.16 53.13 10.77
CA VAL A 400 -24.43 53.72 10.33
C VAL A 400 -24.22 54.71 9.16
N VAL A 401 -23.04 55.35 9.10
CA VAL A 401 -22.63 56.28 8.03
C VAL A 401 -22.49 55.55 6.68
N ASP A 402 -21.91 54.35 6.63
CA ASP A 402 -21.73 53.57 5.38
C ASP A 402 -23.09 53.08 4.83
N ARG A 403 -24.05 52.78 5.70
CA ARG A 403 -25.44 52.46 5.29
C ARG A 403 -26.19 53.60 4.67
N VAL A 404 -25.86 54.85 5.04
CA VAL A 404 -26.50 56.06 4.47
C VAL A 404 -25.89 56.38 3.10
N LEU A 405 -24.56 56.29 2.96
CA LEU A 405 -23.87 56.58 1.69
C LEU A 405 -24.11 55.52 0.59
N SER A 406 -24.45 54.30 0.93
CA SER A 406 -24.78 53.26 -0.07
C SER A 406 -26.23 53.36 -0.63
N ARG A 407 -27.03 54.36 -0.17
CA ARG A 407 -28.39 54.61 -0.65
C ARG A 407 -28.49 55.83 -1.59
N PHE A 408 -27.37 56.47 -1.86
CA PHE A 408 -27.21 57.54 -2.84
C PHE A 408 -26.14 57.12 -3.87
#